data_c56e0eab1e4286e89992809e19871559
#
_entry.id   c56e0eab1e4286e89992809e19871559
#
_cell.length_a   1.000
_cell.length_b   1.000
_cell.length_c   1.000
_cell.angle_alpha   90.00
_cell.angle_beta   90.00
_cell.angle_gamma   90.00
#
_symmetry.space_group_name_H-M   'P 1'
#
loop_
_entity.id
_entity.type
_entity.pdbx_description
1 polymer ?
#
loop_
_entity_poly.entity_id
_entity_poly.type
_entity_poly.pdbx_seq_one_letter_code
_entity_poly.pdbx_strand_id
1 'polypeptide(L)'
;MVDYRLARRAVLAEFRRGRLSQSEVCDAHPELRRAAQLYSRTTTEPCPICADATLVLVTYVFGPTLPAFGRCVATLEELAALGKVARRHQRPFTCYVVEVCPDCNWNHLAKVFPLTPARSE
;
A
#
# COMPACT_ATOMS: atom_id res chain seq x y z
N MET A 1 12.33 1.48 -8.05
CA MET A 1 11.48 1.15 -6.90
C MET A 1 11.99 1.88 -5.66
N VAL A 2 11.08 2.43 -4.89
CA VAL A 2 11.41 3.04 -3.60
C VAL A 2 10.71 2.22 -2.52
N ASP A 3 11.46 1.79 -1.50
CA ASP A 3 10.85 1.17 -0.34
C ASP A 3 11.01 2.10 0.88
N TYR A 4 10.09 1.96 1.81
CA TYR A 4 9.97 2.89 2.93
C TYR A 4 10.29 2.23 4.27
N ARG A 5 11.10 1.17 4.27
CA ARG A 5 11.45 0.45 5.49
C ARG A 5 12.16 1.32 6.52
N LEU A 6 13.05 2.20 6.07
CA LEU A 6 13.76 3.11 6.98
C LEU A 6 12.81 4.15 7.56
N ALA A 7 11.93 4.73 6.74
CA ALA A 7 10.93 5.68 7.21
C ALA A 7 9.97 5.02 8.21
N ARG A 8 9.55 3.80 7.94
CA ARG A 8 8.72 3.01 8.85
C ARG A 8 9.40 2.78 10.19
N ARG A 9 10.67 2.41 10.15
CA ARG A 9 11.47 2.18 11.36
C ARG A 9 11.59 3.46 12.19
N ALA A 10 11.76 4.60 11.54
CA ALA A 10 11.85 5.89 12.22
C ALA A 10 10.53 6.25 12.91
N VAL A 11 9.38 6.05 12.26
CA VAL A 11 8.07 6.29 12.86
C VAL A 11 7.87 5.39 14.08
N LEU A 12 8.19 4.11 13.95
CA LEU A 12 8.05 3.15 15.06
C LEU A 12 8.97 3.49 16.23
N ALA A 13 10.16 3.99 15.95
CA ALA A 13 11.08 4.44 17.01
C ALA A 13 10.48 5.62 17.78
N GLU A 14 9.90 6.59 17.08
CA GLU A 14 9.25 7.74 17.71
C GLU A 14 8.01 7.32 18.52
N PHE A 15 7.24 6.37 18.01
CA PHE A 15 6.12 5.81 18.76
C PHE A 15 6.58 5.14 20.06
N ARG A 16 7.63 4.32 20.00
CA ARG A 16 8.16 3.62 21.17
C ARG A 16 8.75 4.58 22.22
N ARG A 17 9.25 5.74 21.77
CA ARG A 17 9.75 6.79 22.66
C ARG A 17 8.64 7.66 23.24
N GLY A 18 7.38 7.41 22.86
CA GLY A 18 6.25 8.19 23.34
C GLY A 18 6.08 9.56 22.68
N ARG A 19 6.81 9.83 21.58
CA ARG A 19 6.69 11.09 20.85
C ARG A 19 5.53 11.13 19.90
N LEU A 20 5.07 9.96 19.47
CA LEU A 20 3.86 9.79 18.64
C LEU A 20 2.87 8.96 19.43
N SER A 21 1.63 9.42 19.48
CA SER A 21 0.54 8.66 20.13
C SER A 21 0.03 7.56 19.19
N GLN A 22 -0.70 6.61 19.78
CA GLN A 22 -1.34 5.58 18.98
C GLN A 22 -2.32 6.18 17.98
N SER A 23 -3.09 7.19 18.38
CA SER A 23 -4.03 7.84 17.45
C SER A 23 -3.34 8.56 16.29
N GLU A 24 -2.12 9.03 16.49
CA GLU A 24 -1.37 9.68 15.41
C GLU A 24 -0.84 8.69 14.37
N VAL A 25 -0.53 7.47 14.78
CA VAL A 25 -0.01 6.46 13.86
C VAL A 25 -1.08 5.49 13.38
N CYS A 26 -2.22 5.40 14.07
CA CYS A 26 -3.35 4.54 13.74
C CYS A 26 -4.48 5.41 13.16
N ASP A 27 -4.21 6.05 12.05
CA ASP A 27 -5.04 7.10 11.49
C ASP A 27 -5.52 6.80 10.07
N ALA A 28 -5.64 5.53 9.71
CA ALA A 28 -6.06 5.14 8.37
C ALA A 28 -7.37 5.83 7.98
N HIS A 29 -7.36 6.49 6.82
CA HIS A 29 -8.54 7.12 6.26
C HIS A 29 -9.66 6.06 6.06
N PRO A 30 -10.94 6.42 6.24
CA PRO A 30 -12.04 5.46 6.06
C PRO A 30 -12.01 4.69 4.74
N GLU A 31 -11.60 5.33 3.65
CA GLU A 31 -11.50 4.65 2.35
C GLU A 31 -10.37 3.63 2.32
N LEU A 32 -9.25 3.93 2.97
CA LEU A 32 -8.15 2.97 3.10
C LEU A 32 -8.57 1.79 3.98
N ARG A 33 -9.31 2.04 5.06
CA ARG A 33 -9.86 0.99 5.91
C ARG A 33 -10.80 0.08 5.12
N ARG A 34 -11.65 0.66 4.29
CA ARG A 34 -12.56 -0.10 3.45
C ARG A 34 -11.80 -0.95 2.44
N ALA A 35 -10.79 -0.37 1.79
CA ALA A 35 -9.94 -1.09 0.85
C ALA A 35 -9.20 -2.25 1.54
N ALA A 36 -8.75 -2.03 2.77
CA ALA A 36 -8.10 -3.08 3.56
C ALA A 36 -9.03 -4.25 3.85
N GLN A 37 -10.32 -3.99 4.05
CA GLN A 37 -11.31 -5.03 4.30
C GLN A 37 -11.70 -5.79 3.03
N LEU A 38 -11.80 -5.10 1.89
CA LEU A 38 -12.43 -5.64 0.69
C LEU A 38 -11.44 -6.01 -0.42
N TYR A 39 -10.30 -5.35 -0.49
CA TYR A 39 -9.40 -5.41 -1.66
C TYR A 39 -7.94 -5.58 -1.29
N SER A 40 -7.66 -6.17 -0.15
CA SER A 40 -6.29 -6.31 0.33
C SER A 40 -5.74 -7.70 0.10
N ARG A 41 -4.41 -7.81 0.23
CA ARG A 41 -3.71 -9.09 0.30
C ARG A 41 -3.25 -9.31 1.73
N THR A 42 -3.40 -10.53 2.21
CA THR A 42 -2.97 -10.89 3.57
C THR A 42 -1.46 -11.08 3.64
N THR A 43 -0.90 -10.82 4.82
CA THR A 43 0.50 -11.13 5.12
C THR A 43 0.56 -11.98 6.39
N THR A 44 1.76 -12.39 6.76
CA THR A 44 2.00 -13.09 8.02
C THR A 44 2.62 -12.17 9.08
N GLU A 45 2.78 -10.87 8.77
CA GLU A 45 3.42 -9.94 9.68
C GLU A 45 2.44 -9.40 10.71
N PRO A 46 2.79 -9.45 12.01
CA PRO A 46 1.95 -8.85 13.04
C PRO A 46 2.02 -7.32 12.97
N CYS A 47 0.95 -6.67 13.38
CA CYS A 47 0.93 -5.22 13.47
C CYS A 47 1.98 -4.75 14.49
N PRO A 48 2.83 -3.77 14.13
CA PRO A 48 3.87 -3.28 15.04
C PRO A 48 3.33 -2.43 16.18
N ILE A 49 2.06 -2.06 16.15
CA ILE A 49 1.44 -1.20 17.17
C ILE A 49 0.60 -2.03 18.14
N CYS A 50 -0.42 -2.75 17.66
CA CYS A 50 -1.32 -3.51 18.53
C CYS A 50 -0.88 -4.96 18.72
N ALA A 51 -0.11 -5.53 17.82
CA ALA A 51 0.36 -6.91 17.83
C ALA A 51 -0.74 -7.97 17.79
N ASP A 52 -2.01 -7.57 17.76
CA ASP A 52 -3.15 -8.49 17.83
C ASP A 52 -3.57 -9.01 16.44
N ALA A 53 -3.39 -8.20 15.42
CA ALA A 53 -3.76 -8.57 14.06
C ALA A 53 -2.54 -8.64 13.16
N THR A 54 -2.68 -9.37 12.06
CA THR A 54 -1.67 -9.36 11.00
C THR A 54 -1.97 -8.24 10.01
N LEU A 55 -0.91 -7.66 9.46
CA LEU A 55 -1.04 -6.59 8.47
C LEU A 55 -1.58 -7.13 7.16
N VAL A 56 -2.30 -6.28 6.46
CA VAL A 56 -2.71 -6.51 5.07
C VAL A 56 -2.05 -5.47 4.17
N LEU A 57 -1.94 -5.77 2.89
CA LEU A 57 -1.38 -4.85 1.90
C LEU A 57 -2.48 -4.39 0.95
N VAL A 58 -2.57 -3.08 0.77
CA VAL A 58 -3.49 -2.45 -0.17
C VAL A 58 -2.66 -1.84 -1.29
N THR A 59 -2.99 -2.13 -2.54
CA THR A 59 -2.25 -1.63 -3.69
C THR A 59 -3.11 -0.67 -4.49
N TYR A 60 -2.61 0.54 -4.69
CA TYR A 60 -3.24 1.56 -5.53
C TYR A 60 -2.39 1.79 -6.76
N VAL A 61 -3.04 1.91 -7.92
CA VAL A 61 -2.37 2.20 -9.18
C VAL A 61 -2.86 3.54 -9.70
N PHE A 62 -1.93 4.40 -10.08
CA PHE A 62 -2.19 5.71 -10.66
C PHE A 62 -1.64 5.75 -12.08
N GLY A 63 -2.36 6.39 -12.98
CA GLY A 63 -1.92 6.51 -14.36
C GLY A 63 -2.89 7.30 -15.22
N PRO A 64 -2.51 7.58 -16.49
CA PRO A 64 -3.26 8.51 -17.33
C PRO A 64 -4.71 8.14 -17.61
N THR A 65 -5.04 6.85 -17.62
CA THR A 65 -6.40 6.37 -17.93
C THR A 65 -7.14 5.91 -16.69
N LEU A 66 -6.56 6.13 -15.51
CA LEU A 66 -7.13 5.70 -14.24
C LEU A 66 -7.71 6.89 -13.49
N PRO A 67 -8.62 6.64 -12.52
CA PRO A 67 -9.15 7.73 -11.70
C PRO A 67 -8.03 8.51 -10.99
N ALA A 68 -8.25 9.81 -10.79
CA ALA A 68 -7.27 10.67 -10.13
C ALA A 68 -6.93 10.23 -8.72
N PHE A 69 -7.88 9.57 -8.02
CA PHE A 69 -7.67 9.04 -6.68
C PHE A 69 -7.04 7.63 -6.67
N GLY A 70 -6.68 7.11 -7.85
CA GLY A 70 -6.08 5.80 -7.98
C GLY A 70 -7.08 4.66 -8.06
N ARG A 71 -6.64 3.55 -8.65
CA ARG A 71 -7.43 2.32 -8.70
C ARG A 71 -6.86 1.32 -7.72
N CYS A 72 -7.69 0.84 -6.80
CA CYS A 72 -7.31 -0.21 -5.88
C CYS A 72 -7.39 -1.56 -6.59
N VAL A 73 -6.31 -2.34 -6.56
CA VAL A 73 -6.25 -3.68 -7.15
C VAL A 73 -6.11 -4.71 -6.04
N ALA A 74 -6.90 -5.76 -6.14
CA ALA A 74 -6.95 -6.81 -5.12
C ALA A 74 -6.11 -8.03 -5.48
N THR A 75 -5.86 -8.27 -6.77
CA THR A 75 -5.21 -9.50 -7.23
C THR A 75 -4.04 -9.21 -8.15
N LEU A 76 -3.14 -10.19 -8.26
CA LEU A 76 -2.02 -10.11 -9.20
C LEU A 76 -2.49 -10.12 -10.65
N GLU A 77 -3.63 -10.78 -10.94
CA GLU A 77 -4.21 -10.78 -12.28
C GLU A 77 -4.66 -9.38 -12.69
N GLU A 78 -5.30 -8.65 -11.78
CA GLU A 78 -5.69 -7.26 -12.04
C GLU A 78 -4.45 -6.39 -12.30
N LEU A 79 -3.40 -6.58 -11.51
CA LEU A 79 -2.16 -5.84 -11.67
C LEU A 79 -1.50 -6.15 -13.01
N ALA A 80 -1.48 -7.43 -13.40
CA ALA A 80 -0.94 -7.85 -14.70
C ALA A 80 -1.73 -7.26 -15.86
N ALA A 81 -3.07 -7.20 -15.73
CA ALA A 81 -3.94 -6.59 -16.74
C ALA A 81 -3.61 -5.10 -16.92
N LEU A 82 -3.37 -4.38 -15.82
CA LEU A 82 -2.96 -2.97 -15.89
C LEU A 82 -1.57 -2.82 -16.51
N GLY A 83 -0.66 -3.76 -16.29
CA GLY A 83 0.64 -3.78 -16.94
C GLY A 83 0.53 -3.86 -18.46
N LYS A 84 -0.43 -4.66 -18.96
CA LYS A 84 -0.71 -4.74 -20.40
C LYS A 84 -1.27 -3.43 -20.94
N VAL A 85 -2.11 -2.75 -20.16
CA VAL A 85 -2.64 -1.43 -20.55
C VAL A 85 -1.50 -0.40 -20.60
N ALA A 86 -0.60 -0.41 -19.62
CA ALA A 86 0.57 0.47 -19.61
C ALA A 86 1.44 0.24 -20.85
N ARG A 87 1.65 -1.01 -21.24
CA ARG A 87 2.39 -1.36 -22.45
C ARG A 87 1.71 -0.79 -23.70
N ARG A 88 0.39 -0.95 -23.80
CA ARG A 88 -0.38 -0.47 -24.94
C ARG A 88 -0.25 1.04 -25.12
N HIS A 89 -0.26 1.78 -24.01
CA HIS A 89 -0.16 3.23 -24.03
C HIS A 89 1.28 3.73 -23.97
N GLN A 90 2.26 2.84 -23.86
CA GLN A 90 3.69 3.18 -23.77
C GLN A 90 3.99 4.16 -22.62
N ARG A 91 3.21 4.10 -21.54
CA ARG A 91 3.38 4.94 -20.35
C ARG A 91 3.32 4.07 -19.11
N PRO A 92 4.24 4.25 -18.17
CA PRO A 92 4.19 3.51 -16.92
C PRO A 92 3.04 4.03 -16.05
N PHE A 93 2.40 3.13 -15.33
CA PHE A 93 1.58 3.47 -14.19
C PHE A 93 2.45 3.45 -12.95
N THR A 94 1.99 4.08 -11.87
CA THR A 94 2.72 4.07 -10.59
C THR A 94 1.91 3.31 -9.57
N CYS A 95 2.56 2.34 -8.91
CA CYS A 95 1.93 1.51 -7.88
C CYS A 95 2.40 1.94 -6.50
N TYR A 96 1.43 2.12 -5.59
CA TYR A 96 1.66 2.41 -4.18
C TYR A 96 1.14 1.25 -3.36
N VAL A 97 2.01 0.64 -2.55
CA VAL A 97 1.61 -0.45 -1.66
C VAL A 97 1.64 0.07 -0.23
N VAL A 98 0.51 -0.02 0.44
CA VAL A 98 0.32 0.48 1.80
C VAL A 98 0.04 -0.70 2.72
N GLU A 99 0.78 -0.80 3.82
CA GLU A 99 0.43 -1.75 4.87
C GLU A 99 -0.61 -1.15 5.79
N VAL A 100 -1.57 -1.95 6.20
CA VAL A 100 -2.69 -1.51 7.06
C VAL A 100 -2.97 -2.58 8.09
N CYS A 101 -3.20 -2.17 9.32
CA CYS A 101 -3.74 -3.07 10.36
C CYS A 101 -5.26 -2.95 10.35
N PRO A 102 -5.99 -4.04 10.10
CA PRO A 102 -7.46 -3.99 10.07
C PRO A 102 -8.08 -3.73 11.45
N ASP A 103 -7.32 -3.93 12.53
CA ASP A 103 -7.84 -3.74 13.89
C ASP A 103 -7.60 -2.33 14.43
N CYS A 104 -6.36 -1.86 14.40
CA CYS A 104 -6.03 -0.58 15.04
C CYS A 104 -5.89 0.60 14.08
N ASN A 105 -5.94 0.36 12.77
CA ASN A 105 -5.80 1.37 11.72
C ASN A 105 -4.38 1.93 11.54
N TRP A 106 -3.36 1.22 12.04
CA TRP A 106 -1.99 1.51 11.66
C TRP A 106 -1.88 1.44 10.15
N ASN A 107 -1.20 2.40 9.56
CA ASN A 107 -0.93 2.35 8.13
C ASN A 107 0.41 3.01 7.84
N HIS A 108 1.08 2.51 6.82
CA HIS A 108 2.34 3.08 6.38
C HIS A 108 2.58 2.70 4.93
N LEU A 109 3.07 3.64 4.16
CA LEU A 109 3.47 3.34 2.79
C LEU A 109 4.64 2.38 2.83
N ALA A 110 4.51 1.23 2.16
CA ALA A 110 5.54 0.20 2.17
C ALA A 110 6.50 0.36 1.00
N LYS A 111 5.97 0.59 -0.19
CA LYS A 111 6.81 0.78 -1.38
C LYS A 111 6.04 1.48 -2.49
N VAL A 112 6.79 2.09 -3.38
CA VAL A 112 6.30 2.69 -4.62
C VAL A 112 7.15 2.15 -5.76
N PHE A 113 6.52 1.69 -6.82
CA PHE A 113 7.24 1.18 -7.98
C PHE A 113 6.47 1.48 -9.26
N PRO A 114 7.18 1.64 -10.39
CA PRO A 114 6.50 1.80 -11.67
C PRO A 114 5.97 0.46 -12.15
N LEU A 115 4.74 0.46 -12.64
CA LEU A 115 4.19 -0.65 -13.40
C LEU A 115 4.51 -0.36 -14.86
N THR A 116 5.71 -0.74 -15.26
CA THR A 116 6.20 -0.44 -16.60
C THR A 116 5.65 -1.43 -17.62
N PRO A 117 5.59 -1.02 -18.90
CA PRO A 117 5.30 -1.99 -19.95
C PRO A 117 6.31 -3.13 -19.90
N ALA A 118 5.83 -4.36 -19.97
CA ALA A 118 6.71 -5.50 -19.98
C ALA A 118 7.59 -5.44 -21.23
N ARG A 119 8.88 -5.76 -21.07
CA ARG A 119 9.77 -5.84 -22.20
C ARG A 119 9.39 -7.05 -23.04
N SER A 120 9.25 -6.83 -24.33
CA SER A 120 9.15 -7.95 -25.26
C SER A 120 10.55 -8.50 -25.48
N GLU A 121 10.76 -9.68 -25.04
CA GLU A 121 12.02 -10.37 -25.24
C GLU A 121 11.84 -11.48 -26.25
#